data_d86ae3f37ec24dfe4396e678175bdb57
#
_entry.id   d86ae3f37ec24dfe4396e678175bdb57
#
_cell.length_a   1.000
_cell.length_b   1.000
_cell.length_c   1.000
_cell.angle_alpha   90.00
_cell.angle_beta   90.00
_cell.angle_gamma   90.00
#
_symmetry.space_group_name_H-M   'P 1'
#
loop_
_entity.id
_entity.type
_entity.pdbx_description
1 polymer ?
#
loop_
_entity_poly.entity_id
_entity_poly.type
_entity_poly.pdbx_seq_one_letter_code
_entity_poly.pdbx_strand_id
1 'polypeptide(L)'
;MVRQGFEGPVYCSEGTYDLCKVLLPDAGFLQEEDARYANKKGYSKHKPALPLYTEADARKSLKLFQPKSFDKQHELPGGLTMRFRRAGHILGASTVELFNGKHVLAFSGDLGRMNDPIMYPPEPLPRADWLVLESTYGNRLHADVDPLPELEQIIKKLHSRAALF
;
A
#
# COMPACT_ATOMS: atom_id res chain seq x y z
N MET A 1 -5.28 14.43 -6.46
CA MET A 1 -6.18 14.04 -7.57
C MET A 1 -7.62 14.48 -7.28
N VAL A 2 -8.34 13.98 -6.26
CA VAL A 2 -9.74 14.36 -5.96
C VAL A 2 -9.90 15.85 -5.70
N ARG A 3 -9.00 16.47 -4.92
CA ARG A 3 -8.93 17.92 -4.72
C ARG A 3 -8.80 18.72 -6.04
N GLN A 4 -8.27 18.09 -7.08
CA GLN A 4 -8.06 18.67 -8.41
C GLN A 4 -9.16 18.28 -9.42
N GLY A 5 -10.30 17.74 -8.94
CA GLY A 5 -11.46 17.44 -9.77
C GLY A 5 -11.52 16.01 -10.32
N PHE A 6 -10.70 15.07 -9.83
CA PHE A 6 -10.87 13.67 -10.21
C PHE A 6 -12.14 13.10 -9.56
N GLU A 7 -13.03 12.54 -10.37
CA GLU A 7 -14.33 11.99 -9.98
C GLU A 7 -14.52 10.52 -10.41
N GLY A 8 -13.52 9.95 -11.08
CA GLY A 8 -13.57 8.56 -11.54
C GLY A 8 -13.46 7.54 -10.39
N PRO A 9 -13.82 6.27 -10.65
CA PRO A 9 -13.71 5.21 -9.67
C PRO A 9 -12.23 4.89 -9.36
N VAL A 10 -11.97 4.54 -8.10
CA VAL A 10 -10.68 4.04 -7.63
C VAL A 10 -10.85 2.57 -7.25
N TYR A 11 -10.40 1.66 -8.11
CA TYR A 11 -10.48 0.23 -7.85
C TYR A 11 -9.35 -0.20 -6.92
N CYS A 12 -9.66 -0.98 -5.91
CA CYS A 12 -8.70 -1.53 -4.95
C CYS A 12 -9.21 -2.87 -4.41
N SER A 13 -8.35 -3.63 -3.74
CA SER A 13 -8.80 -4.79 -2.97
C SER A 13 -9.60 -4.37 -1.73
N GLU A 14 -10.39 -5.28 -1.18
CA GLU A 14 -11.16 -5.04 0.05
C GLU A 14 -10.25 -4.65 1.22
N GLY A 15 -9.14 -5.39 1.41
CA GLY A 15 -8.18 -5.08 2.47
C GLY A 15 -7.49 -3.73 2.29
N THR A 16 -7.15 -3.34 1.06
CA THR A 16 -6.63 -2.01 0.75
C THR A 16 -7.65 -0.92 1.10
N TYR A 17 -8.94 -1.14 0.79
CA TYR A 17 -9.98 -0.18 1.15
C TYR A 17 -10.10 -0.01 2.67
N ASP A 18 -10.04 -1.11 3.43
CA ASP A 18 -10.09 -1.06 4.88
C ASP A 18 -8.91 -0.29 5.48
N LEU A 19 -7.70 -0.51 4.98
CA LEU A 19 -6.53 0.26 5.36
C LEU A 19 -6.66 1.74 4.98
N CYS A 20 -7.11 2.05 3.77
CA CYS A 20 -7.27 3.42 3.30
C CYS A 20 -8.25 4.24 4.14
N LYS A 21 -9.28 3.62 4.73
CA LYS A 21 -10.22 4.29 5.65
C LYS A 21 -9.52 4.85 6.90
N VAL A 22 -8.41 4.26 7.30
CA VAL A 22 -7.61 4.70 8.45
C VAL A 22 -6.44 5.57 7.97
N LEU A 23 -5.64 5.06 7.05
CA LEU A 23 -4.37 5.68 6.66
C LEU A 23 -4.54 7.00 5.90
N LEU A 24 -5.53 7.12 5.02
CA LEU A 24 -5.68 8.36 4.23
C LEU A 24 -6.12 9.55 5.08
N PRO A 25 -7.13 9.44 5.99
CA PRO A 25 -7.44 10.53 6.91
C PRO A 25 -6.28 10.92 7.81
N ASP A 26 -5.56 9.93 8.38
CA ASP A 26 -4.39 10.16 9.22
C ASP A 26 -3.28 10.90 8.45
N ALA A 27 -2.96 10.44 7.24
CA ALA A 27 -1.99 11.12 6.39
C ALA A 27 -2.42 12.56 6.05
N GLY A 28 -3.71 12.81 5.84
CA GLY A 28 -4.25 14.16 5.64
C GLY A 28 -4.04 15.05 6.87
N PHE A 29 -4.34 14.52 8.04
CA PHE A 29 -4.11 15.20 9.31
C PHE A 29 -2.62 15.54 9.52
N LEU A 30 -1.72 14.60 9.27
CA LEU A 30 -0.28 14.84 9.38
C LEU A 30 0.20 15.94 8.41
N GLN A 31 -0.30 15.99 7.18
CA GLN A 31 -0.01 17.07 6.25
C GLN A 31 -0.45 18.46 6.78
N GLU A 32 -1.60 18.52 7.46
CA GLU A 32 -2.08 19.77 8.08
C GLU A 32 -1.21 20.18 9.27
N GLU A 33 -0.80 19.22 10.12
CA GLU A 33 0.10 19.48 11.25
C GLU A 33 1.49 19.96 10.76
N ASP A 34 2.05 19.31 9.74
CA ASP A 34 3.33 19.70 9.16
C ASP A 34 3.29 21.13 8.61
N ALA A 35 2.22 21.48 7.89
CA ALA A 35 2.04 22.83 7.38
C ALA A 35 1.91 23.86 8.52
N ARG A 36 1.16 23.52 9.58
CA ARG A 36 1.01 24.35 10.79
C ARG A 36 2.36 24.56 11.47
N TYR A 37 3.12 23.48 11.67
CA TYR A 37 4.44 23.53 12.28
C TYR A 37 5.42 24.35 11.45
N ALA A 38 5.43 24.17 10.14
CA ALA A 38 6.29 24.93 9.22
C ALA A 38 6.00 26.44 9.27
N ASN A 39 4.71 26.82 9.35
CA ASN A 39 4.31 28.22 9.52
C ASN A 39 4.74 28.79 10.88
N LYS A 40 4.56 28.03 11.97
CA LYS A 40 4.97 28.42 13.31
C LYS A 40 6.49 28.64 13.42
N LYS A 41 7.28 27.81 12.77
CA LYS A 41 8.75 27.87 12.80
C LYS A 41 9.34 28.76 11.70
N GLY A 42 8.59 29.13 10.69
CA GLY A 42 9.00 30.05 9.62
C GLY A 42 10.06 29.51 8.65
N TYR A 43 10.28 28.19 8.60
CA TYR A 43 11.31 27.60 7.73
C TYR A 43 10.80 27.28 6.32
N SER A 44 9.50 27.33 6.09
CA SER A 44 8.94 27.04 4.76
C SER A 44 9.32 28.10 3.75
N LYS A 45 9.61 27.67 2.52
CA LYS A 45 9.75 28.55 1.35
C LYS A 45 8.44 29.20 0.93
N HIS A 46 7.30 28.58 1.30
CA HIS A 46 5.95 29.08 0.99
C HIS A 46 5.37 29.82 2.20
N LYS A 47 4.72 30.96 1.95
CA LYS A 47 4.12 31.79 3.00
C LYS A 47 2.68 32.14 2.64
N PRO A 48 1.68 31.46 3.22
CA PRO A 48 1.82 30.36 4.20
C PRO A 48 2.18 29.02 3.54
N ALA A 49 2.80 28.12 4.33
CA ALA A 49 2.87 26.72 3.97
C ALA A 49 1.46 26.12 4.02
N LEU A 50 1.09 25.38 2.99
CA LEU A 50 -0.21 24.73 2.88
C LEU A 50 -0.01 23.21 2.80
N PRO A 51 -0.95 22.39 3.34
CA PRO A 51 -0.91 20.96 3.19
C PRO A 51 -1.14 20.58 1.72
N LEU A 52 -0.54 19.50 1.24
CA LEU A 52 -0.80 18.95 -0.10
C LEU A 52 -2.27 18.54 -0.25
N TYR A 53 -2.84 17.99 0.80
CA TYR A 53 -4.26 17.68 0.96
C TYR A 53 -4.61 17.64 2.45
N THR A 54 -5.87 17.79 2.74
CA THR A 54 -6.40 17.80 4.11
C THR A 54 -7.01 16.46 4.49
N GLU A 55 -7.29 16.25 5.77
CA GLU A 55 -8.09 15.13 6.23
C GLU A 55 -9.46 15.08 5.52
N ALA A 56 -10.10 16.22 5.34
CA ALA A 56 -11.38 16.33 4.64
C ALA A 56 -11.27 15.89 3.16
N ASP A 57 -10.18 16.27 2.45
CA ASP A 57 -9.90 15.81 1.10
C ASP A 57 -9.72 14.29 1.03
N ALA A 58 -9.01 13.71 2.01
CA ALA A 58 -8.82 12.29 2.14
C ALA A 58 -10.15 11.54 2.33
N ARG A 59 -10.98 11.99 3.26
CA ARG A 59 -12.32 11.43 3.48
C ARG A 59 -13.22 11.55 2.27
N LYS A 60 -13.12 12.66 1.52
CA LYS A 60 -13.85 12.84 0.25
C LYS A 60 -13.39 11.82 -0.80
N SER A 61 -12.09 11.55 -0.88
CA SER A 61 -11.54 10.59 -1.86
C SER A 61 -12.05 9.16 -1.64
N LEU A 62 -12.26 8.74 -0.39
CA LEU A 62 -12.76 7.40 -0.05
C LEU A 62 -14.13 7.09 -0.66
N LYS A 63 -14.94 8.12 -0.98
CA LYS A 63 -16.25 7.94 -1.63
C LYS A 63 -16.13 7.42 -3.07
N LEU A 64 -14.96 7.55 -3.69
CA LEU A 64 -14.70 7.08 -5.05
C LEU A 64 -14.14 5.64 -5.09
N PHE A 65 -13.80 5.09 -3.93
CA PHE A 65 -13.24 3.75 -3.86
C PHE A 65 -14.30 2.68 -4.15
N GLN A 66 -13.91 1.74 -4.98
CA GLN A 66 -14.71 0.58 -5.35
C GLN A 66 -13.92 -0.70 -5.04
N PRO A 67 -14.11 -1.29 -3.86
CA PRO A 67 -13.45 -2.54 -3.48
C PRO A 67 -13.82 -3.68 -4.44
N LYS A 68 -12.84 -4.48 -4.80
CA LYS A 68 -12.97 -5.65 -5.66
C LYS A 68 -12.34 -6.87 -4.98
N SER A 69 -13.01 -8.00 -5.09
CA SER A 69 -12.50 -9.26 -4.54
C SER A 69 -11.31 -9.78 -5.35
N PHE A 70 -10.42 -10.51 -4.66
CA PHE A 70 -9.31 -11.23 -5.31
C PHE A 70 -9.82 -12.32 -6.27
N ASP A 71 -8.98 -12.71 -7.21
CA ASP A 71 -9.11 -13.83 -8.14
C ASP A 71 -10.33 -13.79 -9.07
N LYS A 72 -11.14 -12.75 -8.99
CA LYS A 72 -12.24 -12.52 -9.93
C LYS A 72 -11.85 -11.55 -11.02
N GLN A 73 -12.40 -11.78 -12.21
CA GLN A 73 -12.33 -10.81 -13.29
C GLN A 73 -13.39 -9.72 -13.06
N HIS A 74 -12.96 -8.47 -13.20
CA HIS A 74 -13.80 -7.30 -13.08
C HIS A 74 -13.74 -6.51 -14.38
N GLU A 75 -14.86 -6.28 -14.99
CA GLU A 75 -14.95 -5.44 -16.18
C GLU A 75 -14.66 -3.99 -15.85
N LEU A 76 -13.89 -3.35 -16.72
CA LEU A 76 -13.56 -1.93 -16.66
C LEU A 76 -14.13 -1.21 -17.88
N PRO A 77 -14.31 0.11 -17.81
CA PRO A 77 -14.67 0.89 -19.00
C PRO A 77 -13.69 0.67 -20.15
N GLY A 78 -14.20 0.66 -21.38
CA GLY A 78 -13.39 0.49 -22.58
C GLY A 78 -13.08 -0.97 -22.95
N GLY A 79 -13.78 -1.96 -22.37
CA GLY A 79 -13.63 -3.37 -22.73
C GLY A 79 -12.40 -4.05 -22.11
N LEU A 80 -11.78 -3.41 -21.15
CA LEU A 80 -10.72 -4.03 -20.35
C LEU A 80 -11.32 -4.88 -19.24
N THR A 81 -10.61 -5.93 -18.82
CA THR A 81 -10.86 -6.63 -17.56
C THR A 81 -9.66 -6.51 -16.64
N MET A 82 -9.94 -6.47 -15.35
CA MET A 82 -8.94 -6.39 -14.29
C MET A 82 -9.09 -7.60 -13.36
N ARG A 83 -7.98 -8.07 -12.83
CA ARG A 83 -7.94 -9.04 -11.74
C ARG A 83 -6.88 -8.64 -10.73
N PHE A 84 -7.21 -8.78 -9.44
CA PHE A 84 -6.27 -8.71 -8.34
C PHE A 84 -5.82 -10.12 -7.94
N ARG A 85 -4.50 -10.33 -7.84
CA ARG A 85 -3.89 -11.50 -7.20
C ARG A 85 -3.15 -11.10 -5.95
N ARG A 86 -3.07 -11.99 -4.98
CA ARG A 86 -2.34 -11.70 -3.74
C ARG A 86 -0.87 -11.43 -4.01
N ALA A 87 -0.37 -10.30 -3.52
CA ALA A 87 1.05 -9.96 -3.55
C ALA A 87 1.78 -10.34 -2.25
N GLY A 88 1.03 -10.63 -1.17
CA GLY A 88 1.59 -11.16 0.08
C GLY A 88 2.43 -10.17 0.89
N HIS A 89 2.42 -8.88 0.56
CA HIS A 89 3.28 -7.87 1.20
C HIS A 89 2.64 -7.30 2.48
N ILE A 90 1.48 -6.69 2.33
CA ILE A 90 0.65 -6.19 3.45
C ILE A 90 -0.81 -6.54 3.18
N LEU A 91 -1.70 -6.25 4.14
CA LEU A 91 -3.13 -6.48 3.98
C LEU A 91 -3.65 -5.77 2.72
N GLY A 92 -4.26 -6.54 1.82
CA GLY A 92 -4.82 -6.03 0.57
C GLY A 92 -3.81 -5.82 -0.56
N ALA A 93 -2.50 -5.96 -0.34
CA ALA A 93 -1.50 -5.87 -1.40
C ALA A 93 -1.78 -6.84 -2.53
N SER A 94 -1.74 -6.35 -3.76
CA SER A 94 -2.15 -7.11 -4.92
C SER A 94 -1.28 -6.84 -6.14
N THR A 95 -0.98 -7.91 -6.88
CA THR A 95 -0.59 -7.82 -8.28
C THR A 95 -1.84 -7.53 -9.11
N VAL A 96 -1.75 -6.58 -10.02
CA VAL A 96 -2.86 -6.16 -10.88
C VAL A 96 -2.63 -6.69 -12.29
N GLU A 97 -3.54 -7.52 -12.79
CA GLU A 97 -3.59 -7.96 -14.18
C GLU A 97 -4.63 -7.14 -14.93
N LEU A 98 -4.23 -6.55 -16.06
CA LEU A 98 -5.14 -5.91 -17.03
C LEU A 98 -5.15 -6.72 -18.32
N PHE A 99 -6.32 -7.05 -18.79
CA PHE A 99 -6.52 -7.85 -19.99
C PHE A 99 -7.43 -7.14 -20.99
N ASN A 100 -7.03 -7.09 -22.26
CA ASN A 100 -7.77 -6.42 -23.35
C ASN A 100 -8.38 -7.40 -24.37
N GLY A 101 -8.58 -8.67 -24.01
CA GLY A 101 -9.05 -9.73 -24.91
C GLY A 101 -7.92 -10.49 -25.60
N LYS A 102 -6.71 -9.93 -25.70
CA LYS A 102 -5.57 -10.53 -26.39
C LYS A 102 -4.30 -10.56 -25.51
N HIS A 103 -4.01 -9.47 -24.85
CA HIS A 103 -2.77 -9.25 -24.12
C HIS A 103 -3.03 -9.02 -22.63
N VAL A 104 -2.08 -9.47 -21.81
CA VAL A 104 -2.04 -9.27 -20.36
C VAL A 104 -0.91 -8.32 -19.99
N LEU A 105 -1.25 -7.20 -19.37
CA LEU A 105 -0.30 -6.31 -18.71
C LEU A 105 -0.44 -6.53 -17.20
N ALA A 106 0.67 -6.84 -16.54
CA ALA A 106 0.71 -7.06 -15.10
C ALA A 106 1.58 -6.03 -14.38
N PHE A 107 1.13 -5.60 -13.21
CA PHE A 107 1.87 -4.76 -12.27
C PHE A 107 2.03 -5.53 -10.97
N SER A 108 3.27 -5.81 -10.55
CA SER A 108 3.50 -6.61 -9.35
C SER A 108 2.99 -5.94 -8.08
N GLY A 109 3.01 -4.61 -8.02
CA GLY A 109 2.99 -3.91 -6.73
C GLY A 109 4.21 -4.33 -5.90
N ASP A 110 4.16 -4.09 -4.61
CA ASP A 110 5.17 -4.56 -3.66
C ASP A 110 4.89 -6.03 -3.30
N LEU A 111 5.89 -6.89 -3.48
CA LEU A 111 5.77 -8.33 -3.26
C LEU A 111 6.22 -8.71 -1.85
N GLY A 112 5.46 -9.59 -1.22
CA GLY A 112 5.82 -10.20 0.05
C GLY A 112 6.78 -11.38 -0.09
N ARG A 113 7.13 -11.98 1.03
CA ARG A 113 8.01 -13.16 1.10
C ARG A 113 7.21 -14.43 0.87
N MET A 114 7.87 -15.45 0.31
CA MET A 114 7.27 -16.78 0.13
C MET A 114 7.06 -17.53 1.45
N ASN A 115 7.82 -17.18 2.48
CA ASN A 115 7.84 -17.82 3.80
C ASN A 115 7.50 -16.85 4.95
N ASP A 116 6.64 -15.86 4.68
CA ASP A 116 6.19 -14.93 5.72
C ASP A 116 5.36 -15.67 6.79
N PRO A 117 5.62 -15.45 8.10
CA PRO A 117 4.90 -16.15 9.16
C PRO A 117 3.46 -15.68 9.35
N ILE A 118 3.08 -14.51 8.83
CA ILE A 118 1.77 -13.88 9.04
C ILE A 118 1.00 -13.76 7.73
N MET A 119 1.68 -13.37 6.64
CA MET A 119 1.05 -13.12 5.35
C MET A 119 1.06 -14.36 4.46
N TYR A 120 0.00 -14.55 3.70
CA TYR A 120 0.02 -15.55 2.64
C TYR A 120 1.05 -15.19 1.57
N PRO A 121 1.75 -16.17 0.98
CA PRO A 121 2.73 -15.91 -0.06
C PRO A 121 2.11 -15.23 -1.29
N PRO A 122 2.93 -14.53 -2.10
CA PRO A 122 2.52 -14.04 -3.41
C PRO A 122 1.98 -15.17 -4.29
N GLU A 123 0.91 -14.91 -5.02
CA GLU A 123 0.37 -15.85 -6.00
C GLU A 123 1.17 -15.79 -7.30
N PRO A 124 1.47 -16.95 -7.92
CA PRO A 124 2.13 -16.98 -9.21
C PRO A 124 1.30 -16.28 -10.30
N LEU A 125 1.98 -15.53 -11.13
CA LEU A 125 1.38 -14.93 -12.31
C LEU A 125 1.44 -15.96 -13.48
N PRO A 126 0.31 -16.50 -13.98
CA PRO A 126 0.33 -17.57 -14.96
C PRO A 126 0.80 -17.09 -16.33
N ARG A 127 0.55 -15.82 -16.66
CA ARG A 127 0.94 -15.19 -17.91
C ARG A 127 1.02 -13.68 -17.76
N ALA A 128 2.01 -13.07 -18.40
CA ALA A 128 2.04 -11.65 -18.69
C ALA A 128 2.74 -11.46 -20.05
N ASP A 129 2.18 -10.62 -20.91
CA ASP A 129 2.86 -10.17 -22.13
C ASP A 129 3.77 -8.98 -21.81
N TRP A 130 3.38 -8.17 -20.82
CA TRP A 130 4.20 -7.13 -20.22
C TRP A 130 4.08 -7.15 -18.69
N LEU A 131 5.22 -7.01 -18.04
CA LEU A 131 5.33 -7.02 -16.59
C LEU A 131 6.04 -5.75 -16.10
N VAL A 132 5.36 -4.98 -15.25
CA VAL A 132 5.95 -3.91 -14.46
C VAL A 132 6.24 -4.46 -13.08
N LEU A 133 7.52 -4.67 -12.79
CA LEU A 133 8.00 -5.36 -11.59
C LEU A 133 8.71 -4.38 -10.66
N GLU A 134 8.45 -4.47 -9.34
CA GLU A 134 9.28 -3.81 -8.35
C GLU A 134 10.72 -4.33 -8.38
N SER A 135 11.66 -3.52 -7.90
CA SER A 135 13.08 -3.89 -7.85
C SER A 135 13.77 -3.49 -6.54
N THR A 136 13.00 -3.31 -5.47
CA THR A 136 13.46 -2.78 -4.18
C THR A 136 14.66 -3.57 -3.62
N TYR A 137 14.62 -4.88 -3.71
CA TYR A 137 15.72 -5.77 -3.29
C TYR A 137 16.26 -6.59 -4.48
N GLY A 138 16.13 -6.11 -5.71
CA GLY A 138 16.54 -6.83 -6.91
C GLY A 138 18.02 -7.22 -6.98
N ASN A 139 18.87 -6.58 -6.19
CA ASN A 139 20.31 -6.86 -6.08
C ASN A 139 20.73 -7.47 -4.74
N ARG A 140 19.79 -7.92 -3.90
CA ARG A 140 20.06 -8.44 -2.56
C ARG A 140 19.28 -9.71 -2.31
N LEU A 141 19.91 -10.64 -1.60
CA LEU A 141 19.24 -11.78 -1.00
C LEU A 141 18.91 -11.46 0.45
N HIS A 142 17.72 -11.80 0.89
CA HIS A 142 17.39 -11.82 2.31
C HIS A 142 18.17 -12.96 2.98
N ALA A 143 18.58 -12.74 4.24
CA ALA A 143 19.15 -13.82 5.04
C ALA A 143 18.10 -14.93 5.20
N ASP A 144 18.51 -16.17 4.91
CA ASP A 144 17.67 -17.36 5.12
C ASP A 144 17.80 -17.81 6.58
N VAL A 145 17.34 -16.95 7.49
CA VAL A 145 17.40 -17.17 8.95
C VAL A 145 16.00 -16.93 9.52
N ASP A 146 15.56 -17.84 10.38
CA ASP A 146 14.36 -17.61 11.18
C ASP A 146 14.61 -16.47 12.17
N PRO A 147 13.86 -15.35 12.10
CA PRO A 147 14.04 -14.21 12.99
C PRO A 147 13.50 -14.43 14.40
N LEU A 148 12.68 -15.47 14.63
CA LEU A 148 11.99 -15.68 15.90
C LEU A 148 12.94 -15.90 17.08
N PRO A 149 14.02 -16.73 16.99
CA PRO A 149 14.96 -16.93 18.08
C PRO A 149 15.70 -15.65 18.48
N GLU A 150 16.08 -14.82 17.52
CA GLU A 150 16.73 -13.53 17.78
C GLU A 150 15.77 -12.55 18.45
N LEU A 151 14.56 -12.45 17.95
CA LEU A 151 13.51 -11.61 18.54
C LEU A 151 13.19 -12.02 19.97
N GLU A 152 13.08 -13.33 20.23
CA GLU A 152 12.87 -13.87 21.59
C GLU A 152 13.98 -13.44 22.54
N GLN A 153 15.24 -13.55 22.13
CA GLN A 153 16.39 -13.11 22.95
C GLN A 153 16.34 -11.61 23.25
N ILE A 154 16.01 -10.79 22.26
CA ILE A 154 15.87 -9.32 22.43
C ILE A 154 14.78 -9.02 23.45
N ILE A 155 13.60 -9.63 23.32
CA ILE A 155 12.47 -9.43 24.24
C ILE A 155 12.85 -9.87 25.66
N LYS A 156 13.45 -11.05 25.85
CA LYS A 156 13.91 -11.54 27.16
C LYS A 156 14.91 -10.59 27.81
N LYS A 157 15.86 -10.08 27.02
CA LYS A 157 16.87 -9.12 27.50
C LYS A 157 16.26 -7.79 27.92
N LEU A 158 15.26 -7.30 27.20
CA LEU A 158 14.54 -6.07 27.56
C LEU A 158 13.70 -6.28 28.82
N HIS A 159 12.99 -7.40 28.92
CA HIS A 159 12.19 -7.72 30.10
C HIS A 159 13.03 -7.83 31.36
N SER A 160 14.20 -8.51 31.31
CA SER A 160 15.11 -8.61 32.46
C SER A 160 15.69 -7.25 32.90
N ARG A 161 15.86 -6.29 31.96
CA ARG A 161 16.29 -4.92 32.28
C ARG A 161 15.17 -4.07 32.86
N ALA A 162 13.94 -4.21 32.36
CA ALA A 162 12.78 -3.49 32.88
C ALA A 162 12.37 -3.95 34.30
N ALA A 163 12.70 -5.17 34.71
CA ALA A 163 12.48 -5.68 36.06
C ALA A 163 13.50 -5.14 37.10
N LEU A 164 14.44 -4.30 36.69
CA LEU A 164 15.43 -3.66 37.57
C LEU A 164 15.08 -2.18 37.93
N PHE A 165 13.92 -1.70 37.46
CA PHE A 165 13.32 -0.41 37.81
C PHE A 165 11.90 -0.61 38.38
#